data_86be4d9b0bf5f154b1b0ad5439b52c84
#
_entry.id   86be4d9b0bf5f154b1b0ad5439b52c84
#
_cell.length_a   1.000
_cell.length_b   1.000
_cell.length_c   1.000
_cell.angle_alpha   90.00
_cell.angle_beta   90.00
_cell.angle_gamma   90.00
#
_symmetry.space_group_name_H-M   'P 1'
#
loop_
_entity.id
_entity.type
_entity.pdbx_description
1 polymer ?
#
loop_
_entity_poly.entity_id
_entity_poly.type
_entity_poly.pdbx_seq_one_letter_code
_entity_poly.pdbx_strand_id
1 'polypeptide(L)'
;MNTSFTHPEFADHERVVFVNDKAAGLQAVIAVHNTQRGPAIGGCRMWPYENVDAALTDVLRLSRGMTYKNALAGFNSGGGKSVIIGDPRTAKTPALFRAMGAAIESLGGRYIVAEDSGTSPTDMAVIAETTTHVAGLESDSSNGDPSPSTALGVFLSIREAVSFRLGRSDLLGVRVHVQGLGKVGFELAKLLVSNGAVVNASDINDDNCRRASDELSIRIVSNDELLTGNCDVFAPCALGGVLNEWSIPTLNTSVIAGAANNQLLTQEDDLRLANAGILYCPDYLVNAGGVIDVYHRRQGNSQENTDAGVTAIADRLNSVLTEAQSRGISPAQVAQERAEDLIRGPQNDPIPTVAA
;
A
#
# COMPACT_ATOMS: atom_id res chain seq x y z
N MET A 1 16.52 21.36 16.04
CA MET A 1 15.34 21.57 15.15
C MET A 1 15.66 20.86 13.84
N ASN A 2 14.96 19.78 13.53
CA ASN A 2 15.09 19.19 12.21
C ASN A 2 14.35 20.10 11.23
N THR A 3 15.06 20.64 10.26
CA THR A 3 14.43 21.29 9.10
C THR A 3 13.88 20.19 8.19
N SER A 4 12.91 20.49 7.33
CA SER A 4 12.35 19.49 6.40
C SER A 4 13.42 18.75 5.58
N PHE A 5 14.50 19.44 5.21
CA PHE A 5 15.63 18.86 4.45
C PHE A 5 16.58 17.99 5.29
N THR A 6 16.53 18.05 6.60
CA THR A 6 17.35 17.23 7.53
C THR A 6 16.53 16.13 8.19
N HIS A 7 15.27 15.98 7.81
CA HIS A 7 14.42 14.91 8.31
C HIS A 7 14.97 13.56 7.84
N PRO A 8 15.07 12.54 8.71
CA PRO A 8 15.65 11.23 8.33
C PRO A 8 14.97 10.56 7.11
N GLU A 9 13.66 10.78 6.95
CA GLU A 9 12.89 10.22 5.84
C GLU A 9 12.83 11.14 4.60
N PHE A 10 13.51 12.29 4.63
CA PHE A 10 13.62 13.13 3.44
C PHE A 10 14.61 12.51 2.45
N ALA A 11 14.09 12.00 1.34
CA ALA A 11 14.84 11.30 0.30
C ALA A 11 14.65 12.04 -1.03
N ASP A 12 15.25 13.24 -1.13
CA ASP A 12 15.22 14.10 -2.33
C ASP A 12 13.80 14.42 -2.85
N HIS A 13 12.81 14.54 -1.93
CA HIS A 13 11.46 14.93 -2.29
C HIS A 13 11.44 16.24 -3.05
N GLU A 14 10.78 16.29 -4.20
CA GLU A 14 10.68 17.48 -5.03
C GLU A 14 9.90 18.61 -4.34
N ARG A 15 8.86 18.25 -3.56
CA ARG A 15 8.03 19.21 -2.82
C ARG A 15 7.49 18.60 -1.54
N VAL A 16 7.50 19.41 -0.47
CA VAL A 16 6.79 19.17 0.78
C VAL A 16 6.05 20.46 1.13
N VAL A 17 4.72 20.39 1.18
CA VAL A 17 3.86 21.56 1.38
C VAL A 17 3.04 21.37 2.65
N PHE A 18 3.17 22.30 3.59
CA PHE A 18 2.33 22.37 4.78
C PHE A 18 1.11 23.25 4.47
N VAL A 19 -0.07 22.70 4.69
CA VAL A 19 -1.35 23.37 4.45
C VAL A 19 -2.04 23.64 5.77
N ASN A 20 -2.44 24.89 6.02
CA ASN A 20 -3.20 25.28 7.20
C ASN A 20 -4.30 26.26 6.82
N ASP A 21 -5.54 25.80 6.84
CA ASP A 21 -6.75 26.63 6.68
C ASP A 21 -7.59 26.58 7.96
N LYS A 22 -7.47 27.64 8.76
CA LYS A 22 -8.19 27.73 10.05
C LYS A 22 -9.71 27.80 9.88
N ALA A 23 -10.20 28.41 8.79
CA ALA A 23 -11.64 28.56 8.55
C ALA A 23 -12.28 27.23 8.19
N ALA A 24 -11.58 26.40 7.41
CA ALA A 24 -12.01 25.05 7.04
C ALA A 24 -11.63 23.98 8.09
N GLY A 25 -10.79 24.31 9.08
CA GLY A 25 -10.26 23.36 10.06
C GLY A 25 -9.22 22.39 9.47
N LEU A 26 -8.57 22.74 8.34
CA LEU A 26 -7.60 21.89 7.67
C LEU A 26 -6.18 22.12 8.22
N GLN A 27 -5.55 21.04 8.67
CA GLN A 27 -4.11 20.93 8.84
C GLN A 27 -3.64 19.70 8.06
N ALA A 28 -2.77 19.90 7.07
CA ALA A 28 -2.33 18.84 6.18
C ALA A 28 -0.88 19.01 5.73
N VAL A 29 -0.28 17.90 5.29
CA VAL A 29 1.01 17.92 4.60
C VAL A 29 0.86 17.17 3.28
N ILE A 30 1.34 17.76 2.18
CA ILE A 30 1.41 17.14 0.86
C ILE A 30 2.89 16.92 0.53
N ALA A 31 3.30 15.70 0.21
CA ALA A 31 4.62 15.37 -0.26
C ALA A 31 4.57 14.82 -1.68
N VAL A 32 5.31 15.46 -2.59
CA VAL A 32 5.63 14.97 -3.93
C VAL A 32 7.06 14.46 -3.89
N HIS A 33 7.23 13.14 -3.96
CA HIS A 33 8.56 12.56 -3.90
C HIS A 33 9.26 12.68 -5.26
N ASN A 34 8.62 12.27 -6.34
CA ASN A 34 9.24 12.26 -7.66
C ASN A 34 8.20 12.41 -8.77
N THR A 35 8.51 13.18 -9.82
CA THR A 35 7.67 13.38 -11.00
C THR A 35 8.38 13.06 -12.32
N GLN A 36 9.57 12.45 -12.29
CA GLN A 36 10.36 12.16 -13.51
C GLN A 36 9.60 11.28 -14.51
N ARG A 37 8.75 10.36 -14.03
CA ARG A 37 7.92 9.50 -14.88
C ARG A 37 6.53 10.08 -15.19
N GLY A 38 6.21 11.27 -14.73
CA GLY A 38 4.93 11.94 -14.88
C GLY A 38 4.36 12.44 -13.55
N PRO A 39 3.12 12.94 -13.54
CA PRO A 39 2.48 13.44 -12.33
C PRO A 39 2.54 12.44 -11.18
N ALA A 40 2.82 12.91 -9.97
CA ALA A 40 2.81 12.07 -8.79
C ALA A 40 1.38 11.60 -8.47
N ILE A 41 1.18 10.31 -8.28
CA ILE A 41 -0.11 9.74 -7.87
C ILE A 41 0.02 9.16 -6.47
N GLY A 42 -0.98 9.40 -5.62
CA GLY A 42 -1.06 8.77 -4.30
C GLY A 42 -2.25 9.23 -3.48
N GLY A 43 -2.54 8.50 -2.41
CA GLY A 43 -3.73 8.71 -1.59
C GLY A 43 -3.64 9.90 -0.63
N CYS A 44 -4.80 10.37 -0.18
CA CYS A 44 -4.96 11.31 0.93
C CYS A 44 -5.36 10.54 2.18
N ARG A 45 -4.44 10.39 3.14
CA ARG A 45 -4.72 9.76 4.43
C ARG A 45 -5.29 10.78 5.41
N MET A 46 -6.27 10.40 6.20
CA MET A 46 -6.70 11.20 7.36
C MET A 46 -6.51 10.39 8.63
N TRP A 47 -5.70 10.91 9.54
CA TRP A 47 -5.31 10.17 10.76
C TRP A 47 -5.07 11.12 11.94
N PRO A 48 -5.43 10.72 13.19
CA PRO A 48 -5.15 11.49 14.40
C PRO A 48 -3.68 11.33 14.83
N TYR A 49 -2.76 11.89 14.04
CA TYR A 49 -1.33 11.85 14.36
C TYR A 49 -1.05 12.51 15.70
N GLU A 50 -0.13 11.94 16.47
CA GLU A 50 0.26 12.44 17.77
C GLU A 50 0.83 13.87 17.69
N ASN A 51 1.55 14.16 16.61
CA ASN A 51 2.16 15.47 16.36
C ASN A 51 2.45 15.64 14.85
N VAL A 52 2.88 16.85 14.47
CA VAL A 52 3.19 17.19 13.08
C VAL A 52 4.39 16.40 12.53
N ASP A 53 5.36 16.06 13.39
CA ASP A 53 6.56 15.30 12.99
C ASP A 53 6.20 13.85 12.61
N ALA A 54 5.28 13.23 13.34
CA ALA A 54 4.71 11.92 12.98
C ALA A 54 3.97 11.96 11.64
N ALA A 55 3.19 13.01 11.39
CA ALA A 55 2.51 13.21 10.11
C ALA A 55 3.50 13.43 8.95
N LEU A 56 4.56 14.21 9.19
CA LEU A 56 5.63 14.45 8.22
C LEU A 56 6.39 13.16 7.91
N THR A 57 6.78 12.40 8.92
CA THR A 57 7.42 11.09 8.77
C THR A 57 6.59 10.16 7.87
N ASP A 58 5.30 10.04 8.17
CA ASP A 58 4.39 9.14 7.43
C ASP A 58 4.23 9.58 5.97
N VAL A 59 3.99 10.88 5.71
CA VAL A 59 3.79 11.38 4.35
C VAL A 59 5.06 11.25 3.49
N LEU A 60 6.25 11.46 4.06
CA LEU A 60 7.52 11.28 3.34
C LEU A 60 7.74 9.82 2.97
N ARG A 61 7.58 8.90 3.91
CA ARG A 61 7.72 7.46 3.65
C ARG A 61 6.70 6.96 2.63
N LEU A 62 5.44 7.36 2.78
CA LEU A 62 4.36 6.94 1.89
C LEU A 62 4.53 7.48 0.48
N SER A 63 4.95 8.74 0.30
CA SER A 63 5.16 9.32 -1.02
C SER A 63 6.33 8.67 -1.77
N ARG A 64 7.43 8.33 -1.07
CA ARG A 64 8.53 7.53 -1.61
C ARG A 64 8.05 6.13 -2.02
N GLY A 65 7.31 5.45 -1.13
CA GLY A 65 6.71 4.15 -1.42
C GLY A 65 5.80 4.18 -2.64
N MET A 66 5.02 5.25 -2.83
CA MET A 66 4.19 5.42 -4.03
C MET A 66 5.03 5.56 -5.31
N THR A 67 6.18 6.25 -5.27
CA THR A 67 7.08 6.33 -6.43
C THR A 67 7.58 4.95 -6.84
N TYR A 68 8.06 4.14 -5.89
CA TYR A 68 8.52 2.78 -6.17
C TYR A 68 7.38 1.88 -6.64
N LYS A 69 6.22 1.97 -6.01
CA LYS A 69 5.02 1.22 -6.40
C LYS A 69 4.61 1.51 -7.83
N ASN A 70 4.50 2.79 -8.21
CA ASN A 70 4.10 3.21 -9.54
C ASN A 70 5.14 2.79 -10.60
N ALA A 71 6.43 2.91 -10.30
CA ALA A 71 7.51 2.49 -11.20
C ALA A 71 7.47 0.98 -11.45
N LEU A 72 7.38 0.16 -10.38
CA LEU A 72 7.31 -1.31 -10.51
C LEU A 72 6.00 -1.79 -11.14
N ALA A 73 4.88 -1.05 -10.95
CA ALA A 73 3.64 -1.32 -11.67
C ALA A 73 3.75 -1.00 -13.16
N GLY A 74 4.82 -0.32 -13.58
CA GLY A 74 5.06 0.02 -14.98
C GLY A 74 4.36 1.30 -15.43
N PHE A 75 3.96 2.20 -14.52
CA PHE A 75 3.22 3.41 -14.88
C PHE A 75 4.13 4.58 -15.25
N ASN A 76 3.64 5.41 -16.17
CA ASN A 76 4.22 6.71 -16.46
C ASN A 76 3.68 7.76 -15.46
N SER A 77 3.94 7.53 -14.19
CA SER A 77 3.57 8.41 -13.09
C SER A 77 4.62 8.38 -11.99
N GLY A 78 4.78 9.50 -11.33
CA GLY A 78 5.57 9.62 -10.13
C GLY A 78 4.82 9.21 -8.88
N GLY A 79 5.38 9.51 -7.71
CA GLY A 79 4.78 9.20 -6.42
C GLY A 79 4.62 10.43 -5.52
N GLY A 80 3.44 10.54 -4.94
CA GLY A 80 3.11 11.55 -3.95
C GLY A 80 2.19 10.99 -2.89
N LYS A 81 1.98 11.76 -1.86
CA LYS A 81 1.07 11.44 -0.76
C LYS A 81 0.58 12.72 -0.11
N SER A 82 -0.59 12.68 0.47
CA SER A 82 -1.02 13.72 1.40
C SER A 82 -1.59 13.11 2.69
N VAL A 83 -1.41 13.83 3.78
CA VAL A 83 -1.97 13.48 5.08
C VAL A 83 -2.75 14.66 5.63
N ILE A 84 -3.93 14.40 6.18
CA ILE A 84 -4.73 15.35 6.95
C ILE A 84 -4.61 14.94 8.41
N ILE A 85 -4.25 15.89 9.28
CA ILE A 85 -4.12 15.66 10.72
C ILE A 85 -5.49 15.84 11.36
N GLY A 86 -6.15 14.74 11.74
CA GLY A 86 -7.47 14.77 12.36
C GLY A 86 -8.09 13.39 12.47
N ASP A 87 -9.02 13.23 13.41
CA ASP A 87 -9.77 11.97 13.55
C ASP A 87 -10.85 11.87 12.45
N PRO A 88 -10.75 10.88 11.53
CA PRO A 88 -11.70 10.74 10.43
C PRO A 88 -13.14 10.44 10.88
N ARG A 89 -13.36 10.05 12.14
CA ARG A 89 -14.68 9.78 12.70
C ARG A 89 -15.41 11.05 13.14
N THR A 90 -14.67 12.13 13.44
CA THR A 90 -15.24 13.32 14.08
C THR A 90 -14.89 14.64 13.38
N ALA A 91 -13.81 14.70 12.59
CA ALA A 91 -13.27 15.95 12.04
C ALA A 91 -13.59 16.17 10.55
N LYS A 92 -14.24 15.24 9.87
CA LYS A 92 -14.59 15.37 8.46
C LYS A 92 -15.67 16.43 8.24
N THR A 93 -15.40 17.39 7.36
CA THR A 93 -16.38 18.34 6.86
C THR A 93 -16.19 18.58 5.37
N PRO A 94 -17.23 18.94 4.60
CA PRO A 94 -17.08 19.34 3.20
C PRO A 94 -16.14 20.54 3.03
N ALA A 95 -16.12 21.48 3.97
CA ALA A 95 -15.22 22.64 3.94
C ALA A 95 -13.77 22.23 4.01
N LEU A 96 -13.41 21.26 4.88
CA LEU A 96 -12.07 20.71 5.01
C LEU A 96 -11.58 20.08 3.70
N PHE A 97 -12.42 19.26 3.05
CA PHE A 97 -12.05 18.59 1.80
C PHE A 97 -11.99 19.55 0.60
N ARG A 98 -12.85 20.59 0.53
CA ARG A 98 -12.71 21.66 -0.48
C ARG A 98 -11.40 22.43 -0.31
N ALA A 99 -11.01 22.76 0.92
CA ALA A 99 -9.74 23.42 1.21
C ALA A 99 -8.55 22.51 0.81
N MET A 100 -8.65 21.20 1.05
CA MET A 100 -7.66 20.24 0.59
C MET A 100 -7.56 20.18 -0.93
N GLY A 101 -8.70 20.20 -1.64
CA GLY A 101 -8.74 20.26 -3.10
C GLY A 101 -8.10 21.54 -3.65
N ALA A 102 -8.37 22.71 -3.06
CA ALA A 102 -7.73 23.96 -3.43
C ALA A 102 -6.19 23.92 -3.23
N ALA A 103 -5.71 23.27 -2.15
CA ALA A 103 -4.28 23.06 -1.93
C ALA A 103 -3.65 22.16 -3.00
N ILE A 104 -4.34 21.10 -3.41
CA ILE A 104 -3.89 20.20 -4.49
C ILE A 104 -3.87 20.95 -5.83
N GLU A 105 -4.88 21.73 -6.15
CA GLU A 105 -4.95 22.54 -7.37
C GLU A 105 -3.77 23.51 -7.47
N SER A 106 -3.34 24.09 -6.35
CA SER A 106 -2.17 24.98 -6.31
C SER A 106 -0.85 24.34 -6.74
N LEU A 107 -0.79 23.00 -6.79
CA LEU A 107 0.37 22.24 -7.29
C LEU A 107 0.39 22.10 -8.83
N GLY A 108 -0.64 22.60 -9.52
CA GLY A 108 -0.68 22.68 -10.98
C GLY A 108 -0.57 21.32 -11.67
N GLY A 109 -1.26 20.31 -11.17
CA GLY A 109 -1.29 18.96 -11.74
C GLY A 109 -0.08 18.08 -11.41
N ARG A 110 0.86 18.56 -10.60
CA ARG A 110 2.01 17.73 -10.18
C ARG A 110 1.64 16.60 -9.24
N TYR A 111 0.50 16.70 -8.54
CA TYR A 111 0.01 15.69 -7.64
C TYR A 111 -1.46 15.36 -7.95
N ILE A 112 -1.75 14.08 -8.10
CA ILE A 112 -3.09 13.53 -8.32
C ILE A 112 -3.45 12.73 -7.09
N VAL A 113 -4.52 13.14 -6.41
CA VAL A 113 -4.98 12.52 -5.17
C VAL A 113 -5.94 11.37 -5.43
N ALA A 114 -5.89 10.34 -4.60
CA ALA A 114 -6.88 9.26 -4.50
C ALA A 114 -7.28 9.04 -3.03
N GLU A 115 -8.23 8.13 -2.79
CA GLU A 115 -8.55 7.74 -1.41
C GLU A 115 -7.39 6.99 -0.73
N ASP A 116 -7.37 7.02 0.59
CA ASP A 116 -6.53 6.20 1.47
C ASP A 116 -7.20 6.04 2.84
N SER A 117 -6.49 5.41 3.78
CA SER A 117 -6.98 5.22 5.15
C SER A 117 -7.55 6.51 5.74
N GLY A 118 -8.76 6.43 6.27
CA GLY A 118 -9.46 7.57 6.85
C GLY A 118 -10.18 8.48 5.85
N THR A 119 -10.02 8.28 4.53
CA THR A 119 -10.85 8.95 3.51
C THR A 119 -11.68 7.94 2.71
N SER A 120 -12.56 8.41 1.85
CA SER A 120 -13.50 7.60 1.08
C SER A 120 -13.71 8.18 -0.33
N PRO A 121 -14.31 7.44 -1.27
CA PRO A 121 -14.71 7.98 -2.57
C PRO A 121 -15.61 9.22 -2.46
N THR A 122 -16.50 9.27 -1.48
CA THR A 122 -17.33 10.44 -1.21
C THR A 122 -16.50 11.67 -0.82
N ASP A 123 -15.44 11.48 -0.01
CA ASP A 123 -14.53 12.58 0.35
C ASP A 123 -13.75 13.06 -0.89
N MET A 124 -13.37 12.13 -1.78
CA MET A 124 -12.71 12.46 -3.06
C MET A 124 -13.64 13.24 -3.99
N ALA A 125 -14.94 12.95 -3.99
CA ALA A 125 -15.92 13.73 -4.75
C ALA A 125 -15.99 15.18 -4.26
N VAL A 126 -15.89 15.42 -2.96
CA VAL A 126 -15.84 16.79 -2.41
C VAL A 126 -14.53 17.50 -2.77
N ILE A 127 -13.40 16.81 -2.74
CA ILE A 127 -12.11 17.35 -3.22
C ILE A 127 -12.22 17.74 -4.70
N ALA A 128 -12.90 16.93 -5.50
CA ALA A 128 -13.08 17.18 -6.93
C ALA A 128 -13.94 18.42 -7.26
N GLU A 129 -14.67 18.98 -6.29
CA GLU A 129 -15.37 20.27 -6.48
C GLU A 129 -14.41 21.45 -6.68
N THR A 130 -13.15 21.34 -6.26
CA THR A 130 -12.15 22.43 -6.29
C THR A 130 -10.87 22.09 -7.05
N THR A 131 -10.71 20.86 -7.57
CA THR A 131 -9.60 20.46 -8.42
C THR A 131 -10.00 19.33 -9.36
N THR A 132 -9.37 19.27 -10.53
CA THR A 132 -9.52 18.12 -11.47
C THR A 132 -8.48 17.03 -11.23
N HIS A 133 -7.54 17.25 -10.30
CA HIS A 133 -6.43 16.35 -10.02
C HIS A 133 -6.80 15.27 -8.99
N VAL A 134 -7.92 14.57 -9.24
CA VAL A 134 -8.46 13.50 -8.39
C VAL A 134 -8.57 12.21 -9.20
N ALA A 135 -8.31 11.08 -8.56
CA ALA A 135 -8.50 9.74 -9.09
C ALA A 135 -9.36 8.89 -8.13
N GLY A 136 -9.92 7.79 -8.63
CA GLY A 136 -10.75 6.89 -7.82
C GLY A 136 -12.14 7.44 -7.50
N LEU A 137 -12.69 8.30 -8.36
CA LEU A 137 -14.07 8.76 -8.25
C LEU A 137 -15.03 7.62 -8.64
N GLU A 138 -16.21 7.61 -8.02
CA GLU A 138 -17.30 6.71 -8.42
C GLU A 138 -17.75 7.02 -9.84
N SER A 139 -18.12 5.97 -10.57
CA SER A 139 -18.70 6.05 -11.92
C SER A 139 -19.77 4.98 -12.08
N ASP A 140 -20.53 5.03 -13.17
CA ASP A 140 -21.58 4.05 -13.47
C ASP A 140 -21.06 2.59 -13.54
N SER A 141 -19.76 2.42 -13.77
CA SER A 141 -19.10 1.10 -13.88
C SER A 141 -18.28 0.70 -12.65
N SER A 142 -18.14 1.57 -11.64
CA SER A 142 -17.29 1.31 -10.45
C SER A 142 -17.72 2.11 -9.24
N ASN A 143 -17.75 1.47 -8.08
CA ASN A 143 -17.95 2.11 -6.78
C ASN A 143 -16.71 2.86 -6.24
N GLY A 144 -15.64 2.96 -7.03
CA GLY A 144 -14.40 3.65 -6.63
C GLY A 144 -13.48 2.84 -5.70
N ASP A 145 -13.92 1.75 -5.08
CA ASP A 145 -13.15 0.99 -4.09
C ASP A 145 -12.05 0.11 -4.73
N PRO A 146 -10.75 0.38 -4.50
CA PRO A 146 -9.65 -0.42 -5.03
C PRO A 146 -9.31 -1.65 -4.17
N SER A 147 -10.03 -1.88 -3.07
CA SER A 147 -9.70 -2.94 -2.09
C SER A 147 -9.72 -4.36 -2.69
N PRO A 148 -10.68 -4.74 -3.56
CA PRO A 148 -10.67 -6.07 -4.18
C PRO A 148 -9.43 -6.32 -5.03
N SER A 149 -9.00 -5.34 -5.82
CA SER A 149 -7.80 -5.43 -6.67
C SER A 149 -6.53 -5.51 -5.82
N THR A 150 -6.47 -4.78 -4.71
CA THR A 150 -5.36 -4.89 -3.74
C THR A 150 -5.32 -6.28 -3.12
N ALA A 151 -6.44 -6.78 -2.64
CA ALA A 151 -6.54 -8.11 -2.03
C ALA A 151 -6.14 -9.23 -3.01
N LEU A 152 -6.57 -9.12 -4.28
CA LEU A 152 -6.20 -10.07 -5.34
C LEU A 152 -4.67 -10.05 -5.59
N GLY A 153 -4.04 -8.88 -5.69
CA GLY A 153 -2.59 -8.76 -5.88
C GLY A 153 -1.81 -9.40 -4.74
N VAL A 154 -2.22 -9.15 -3.49
CA VAL A 154 -1.59 -9.78 -2.30
C VAL A 154 -1.82 -11.30 -2.28
N PHE A 155 -3.02 -11.76 -2.61
CA PHE A 155 -3.35 -13.18 -2.69
C PHE A 155 -2.46 -13.90 -3.71
N LEU A 156 -2.34 -13.36 -4.92
CA LEU A 156 -1.48 -13.93 -5.97
C LEU A 156 -0.01 -13.93 -5.55
N SER A 157 0.44 -12.88 -4.85
CA SER A 157 1.78 -12.79 -4.29
C SER A 157 2.03 -13.83 -3.17
N ILE A 158 1.04 -14.09 -2.32
CA ILE A 158 1.12 -15.17 -1.31
C ILE A 158 1.27 -16.53 -2.00
N ARG A 159 0.48 -16.82 -3.04
CA ARG A 159 0.61 -18.07 -3.81
C ARG A 159 2.01 -18.23 -4.38
N GLU A 160 2.53 -17.19 -5.00
CA GLU A 160 3.87 -17.17 -5.58
C GLU A 160 4.95 -17.37 -4.53
N ALA A 161 4.89 -16.64 -3.41
CA ALA A 161 5.85 -16.76 -2.32
C ALA A 161 5.81 -18.15 -1.64
N VAL A 162 4.62 -18.75 -1.49
CA VAL A 162 4.43 -20.11 -0.99
C VAL A 162 5.03 -21.13 -1.97
N SER A 163 4.81 -20.93 -3.27
CA SER A 163 5.45 -21.79 -4.31
C SER A 163 6.98 -21.69 -4.24
N PHE A 164 7.49 -20.47 -4.21
CA PHE A 164 8.94 -20.21 -4.18
C PHE A 164 9.61 -20.73 -2.91
N ARG A 165 9.04 -20.47 -1.74
CA ARG A 165 9.66 -20.76 -0.43
C ARG A 165 9.37 -22.16 0.10
N LEU A 166 8.15 -22.66 -0.11
CA LEU A 166 7.67 -23.92 0.44
C LEU A 166 7.53 -25.04 -0.62
N GLY A 167 7.73 -24.73 -1.91
CA GLY A 167 7.62 -25.69 -3.01
C GLY A 167 6.19 -26.20 -3.24
N ARG A 168 5.15 -25.43 -2.85
CA ARG A 168 3.75 -25.82 -2.95
C ARG A 168 3.05 -25.09 -4.06
N SER A 169 2.31 -25.80 -4.89
CA SER A 169 1.56 -25.25 -6.03
C SER A 169 0.18 -24.69 -5.65
N ASP A 170 -0.32 -25.01 -4.44
CA ASP A 170 -1.62 -24.60 -3.92
C ASP A 170 -1.53 -24.10 -2.47
N LEU A 171 -2.65 -23.57 -1.96
CA LEU A 171 -2.76 -23.11 -0.58
C LEU A 171 -3.52 -24.06 0.34
N LEU A 172 -3.85 -25.29 -0.10
CA LEU A 172 -4.63 -26.23 0.69
C LEU A 172 -3.91 -26.57 2.01
N GLY A 173 -4.49 -26.16 3.15
CA GLY A 173 -3.93 -26.36 4.48
C GLY A 173 -2.71 -25.46 4.79
N VAL A 174 -2.35 -24.49 3.95
CA VAL A 174 -1.37 -23.46 4.29
C VAL A 174 -1.96 -22.57 5.40
N ARG A 175 -1.20 -22.39 6.48
CA ARG A 175 -1.62 -21.59 7.63
C ARG A 175 -1.24 -20.13 7.37
N VAL A 176 -2.23 -19.26 7.33
CA VAL A 176 -2.04 -17.82 7.08
C VAL A 176 -2.57 -17.03 8.27
N HIS A 177 -1.74 -16.17 8.83
CA HIS A 177 -2.12 -15.21 9.84
C HIS A 177 -2.37 -13.84 9.20
N VAL A 178 -3.61 -13.34 9.23
CA VAL A 178 -3.99 -12.03 8.65
C VAL A 178 -4.17 -11.02 9.77
N GLN A 179 -3.33 -9.99 9.79
CA GLN A 179 -3.41 -8.89 10.76
C GLN A 179 -4.17 -7.71 10.15
N GLY A 180 -5.38 -7.47 10.63
CA GLY A 180 -6.30 -6.45 10.12
C GLY A 180 -7.33 -7.03 9.16
N LEU A 181 -8.61 -6.79 9.49
CA LEU A 181 -9.79 -7.27 8.76
C LEU A 181 -10.64 -6.11 8.22
N GLY A 182 -9.98 -4.99 7.91
CA GLY A 182 -10.58 -3.91 7.14
C GLY A 182 -10.96 -4.36 5.73
N LYS A 183 -11.29 -3.43 4.83
CA LYS A 183 -11.74 -3.76 3.46
C LYS A 183 -10.80 -4.74 2.75
N VAL A 184 -9.51 -4.46 2.71
CA VAL A 184 -8.53 -5.31 2.01
C VAL A 184 -8.28 -6.64 2.73
N GLY A 185 -8.06 -6.60 4.06
CA GLY A 185 -7.76 -7.83 4.81
C GLY A 185 -8.90 -8.82 4.82
N PHE A 186 -10.15 -8.34 4.85
CA PHE A 186 -11.33 -9.20 4.75
C PHE A 186 -11.42 -9.88 3.37
N GLU A 187 -11.27 -9.13 2.26
CA GLU A 187 -11.28 -9.71 0.92
C GLU A 187 -10.11 -10.68 0.70
N LEU A 188 -8.93 -10.38 1.26
CA LEU A 188 -7.80 -11.30 1.26
C LEU A 188 -8.12 -12.60 2.01
N ALA A 189 -8.66 -12.51 3.23
CA ALA A 189 -9.05 -13.67 4.02
C ALA A 189 -10.05 -14.54 3.27
N LYS A 190 -11.05 -13.94 2.61
CA LYS A 190 -12.03 -14.62 1.78
C LYS A 190 -11.39 -15.38 0.62
N LEU A 191 -10.44 -14.75 -0.11
CA LEU A 191 -9.70 -15.42 -1.19
C LEU A 191 -8.87 -16.59 -0.67
N LEU A 192 -8.19 -16.42 0.47
CA LEU A 192 -7.38 -17.47 1.10
C LEU A 192 -8.21 -18.67 1.50
N VAL A 193 -9.33 -18.46 2.21
CA VAL A 193 -10.26 -19.52 2.63
C VAL A 193 -10.84 -20.24 1.42
N SER A 194 -11.27 -19.52 0.39
CA SER A 194 -11.83 -20.11 -0.83
C SER A 194 -10.83 -20.97 -1.61
N ASN A 195 -9.52 -20.79 -1.34
CA ASN A 195 -8.43 -21.59 -1.92
C ASN A 195 -7.83 -22.60 -0.94
N GLY A 196 -8.55 -22.91 0.15
CA GLY A 196 -8.23 -23.98 1.08
C GLY A 196 -7.18 -23.65 2.13
N ALA A 197 -6.77 -22.39 2.29
CA ALA A 197 -5.88 -21.98 3.36
C ALA A 197 -6.59 -22.05 4.74
N VAL A 198 -5.82 -22.29 5.79
CA VAL A 198 -6.27 -22.21 7.19
C VAL A 198 -5.93 -20.81 7.70
N VAL A 199 -6.95 -19.97 7.88
CA VAL A 199 -6.78 -18.57 8.23
C VAL A 199 -7.06 -18.34 9.71
N ASN A 200 -6.09 -17.73 10.42
CA ASN A 200 -6.31 -17.05 11.69
C ASN A 200 -6.19 -15.54 11.46
N ALA A 201 -7.00 -14.75 12.15
CA ALA A 201 -6.94 -13.30 11.96
C ALA A 201 -7.15 -12.52 13.26
N SER A 202 -6.73 -11.26 13.26
CA SER A 202 -7.01 -10.30 14.33
C SER A 202 -7.36 -8.93 13.73
N ASP A 203 -8.19 -8.17 14.44
CA ASP A 203 -8.46 -6.76 14.18
C ASP A 203 -8.73 -6.05 15.51
N ILE A 204 -8.46 -4.75 15.59
CA ILE A 204 -8.80 -3.92 16.75
C ILE A 204 -10.30 -3.60 16.83
N ASN A 205 -11.01 -3.79 15.73
CA ASN A 205 -12.44 -3.56 15.61
C ASN A 205 -13.20 -4.89 15.73
N ASP A 206 -13.95 -5.03 16.82
CA ASP A 206 -14.74 -6.24 17.10
C ASP A 206 -15.80 -6.54 16.03
N ASP A 207 -16.36 -5.51 15.34
CA ASP A 207 -17.33 -5.72 14.27
C ASP A 207 -16.68 -6.40 13.06
N ASN A 208 -15.43 -6.01 12.72
CA ASN A 208 -14.66 -6.67 11.67
C ASN A 208 -14.37 -8.13 12.05
N CYS A 209 -14.01 -8.38 13.30
CA CYS A 209 -13.76 -9.73 13.82
C CYS A 209 -15.01 -10.59 13.74
N ARG A 210 -16.16 -10.09 14.21
CA ARG A 210 -17.45 -10.81 14.15
C ARG A 210 -17.83 -11.13 12.71
N ARG A 211 -17.80 -10.11 11.83
CA ARG A 211 -18.12 -10.30 10.41
C ARG A 211 -17.25 -11.41 9.78
N ALA A 212 -15.94 -11.38 10.00
CA ALA A 212 -15.03 -12.37 9.43
C ALA A 212 -15.26 -13.78 9.99
N SER A 213 -15.53 -13.90 11.28
CA SER A 213 -15.89 -15.18 11.90
C SER A 213 -17.18 -15.76 11.33
N ASP A 214 -18.22 -14.92 11.20
CA ASP A 214 -19.55 -15.35 10.75
C ASP A 214 -19.59 -15.69 9.25
N GLU A 215 -18.97 -14.84 8.41
CA GLU A 215 -19.04 -15.00 6.97
C GLU A 215 -17.99 -15.99 6.42
N LEU A 216 -16.79 -16.06 7.01
CA LEU A 216 -15.67 -16.84 6.49
C LEU A 216 -15.34 -18.07 7.34
N SER A 217 -15.95 -18.23 8.50
CA SER A 217 -15.67 -19.32 9.46
C SER A 217 -14.18 -19.41 9.85
N ILE A 218 -13.49 -18.28 9.90
CA ILE A 218 -12.08 -18.22 10.33
C ILE A 218 -11.96 -18.04 11.83
N ARG A 219 -10.82 -18.46 12.40
CA ARG A 219 -10.53 -18.26 13.81
C ARG A 219 -10.02 -16.84 14.07
N ILE A 220 -10.70 -16.12 14.95
CA ILE A 220 -10.23 -14.84 15.48
C ILE A 220 -9.36 -15.10 16.70
N VAL A 221 -8.20 -14.48 16.75
CA VAL A 221 -7.20 -14.59 17.82
C VAL A 221 -6.78 -13.20 18.30
N SER A 222 -6.13 -13.10 19.44
CA SER A 222 -5.50 -11.85 19.88
C SER A 222 -4.33 -11.47 18.95
N ASN A 223 -3.98 -10.19 18.92
CA ASN A 223 -2.82 -9.75 18.12
C ASN A 223 -1.52 -10.42 18.58
N ASP A 224 -1.36 -10.64 19.91
CA ASP A 224 -0.18 -11.30 20.46
C ASP A 224 -0.12 -12.78 20.03
N GLU A 225 -1.25 -13.50 20.09
CA GLU A 225 -1.33 -14.88 19.59
C GLU A 225 -1.06 -14.94 18.07
N LEU A 226 -1.51 -13.94 17.32
CA LEU A 226 -1.27 -13.87 15.89
C LEU A 226 0.22 -13.72 15.55
N LEU A 227 0.93 -12.84 16.29
CA LEU A 227 2.36 -12.57 16.08
C LEU A 227 3.25 -13.74 16.54
N THR A 228 2.92 -14.37 17.67
CA THR A 228 3.75 -15.45 18.26
C THR A 228 3.37 -16.85 17.78
N GLY A 229 2.19 -16.99 17.20
CA GLY A 229 1.67 -18.27 16.71
C GLY A 229 2.39 -18.77 15.48
N ASN A 230 2.43 -20.11 15.33
CA ASN A 230 3.07 -20.73 14.17
C ASN A 230 2.17 -20.65 12.93
N CYS A 231 2.68 -20.03 11.88
CA CYS A 231 2.02 -19.99 10.56
C CYS A 231 3.05 -20.17 9.44
N ASP A 232 2.57 -20.43 8.24
CA ASP A 232 3.41 -20.52 7.04
C ASP A 232 3.58 -19.14 6.41
N VAL A 233 2.53 -18.31 6.49
CA VAL A 233 2.51 -16.94 5.98
C VAL A 233 1.95 -15.98 7.03
N PHE A 234 2.65 -14.88 7.29
CA PHE A 234 2.12 -13.73 8.01
C PHE A 234 1.76 -12.62 7.02
N ALA A 235 0.51 -12.16 7.06
CA ALA A 235 -0.05 -11.15 6.14
C ALA A 235 -0.46 -9.87 6.89
N PRO A 236 0.45 -8.90 7.06
CA PRO A 236 0.10 -7.59 7.63
C PRO A 236 -0.86 -6.85 6.70
N CYS A 237 -2.08 -6.54 7.17
CA CYS A 237 -3.11 -5.80 6.41
C CYS A 237 -3.68 -4.61 7.21
N ALA A 238 -3.08 -4.27 8.36
CA ALA A 238 -3.45 -3.14 9.20
C ALA A 238 -2.54 -1.92 8.92
N LEU A 239 -1.94 -1.34 9.95
CA LEU A 239 -1.02 -0.21 9.84
C LEU A 239 0.42 -0.67 9.63
N GLY A 240 1.27 0.25 9.15
CA GLY A 240 2.69 0.00 8.95
C GLY A 240 3.50 -0.10 10.25
N GLY A 241 4.80 -0.45 10.12
CA GLY A 241 5.74 -0.54 11.24
C GLY A 241 5.60 -1.77 12.11
N VAL A 242 4.78 -2.75 11.70
CA VAL A 242 4.59 -3.99 12.46
C VAL A 242 5.83 -4.88 12.45
N LEU A 243 6.65 -4.78 11.42
CA LEU A 243 7.91 -5.52 11.31
C LEU A 243 9.05 -4.63 11.84
N ASN A 244 9.55 -4.97 13.01
CA ASN A 244 10.54 -4.18 13.73
C ASN A 244 11.41 -5.06 14.65
N GLU A 245 12.36 -4.47 15.33
CA GLU A 245 13.33 -5.16 16.18
C GLU A 245 12.69 -5.97 17.33
N TRP A 246 11.47 -5.62 17.77
CA TRP A 246 10.77 -6.33 18.83
C TRP A 246 9.86 -7.44 18.31
N SER A 247 9.16 -7.20 17.19
CA SER A 247 8.21 -8.17 16.62
C SER A 247 8.91 -9.28 15.81
N ILE A 248 9.92 -8.94 15.01
CA ILE A 248 10.59 -9.91 14.15
C ILE A 248 11.11 -11.15 14.91
N PRO A 249 11.76 -11.00 16.09
CA PRO A 249 12.22 -12.17 16.85
C PRO A 249 11.08 -13.07 17.39
N THR A 250 9.85 -12.57 17.45
CA THR A 250 8.69 -13.36 17.94
C THR A 250 7.94 -14.07 16.82
N LEU A 251 8.16 -13.67 15.55
CA LEU A 251 7.48 -14.25 14.41
C LEU A 251 7.94 -15.68 14.15
N ASN A 252 6.98 -16.58 14.02
CA ASN A 252 7.23 -17.98 13.65
C ASN A 252 6.54 -18.26 12.30
N THR A 253 7.13 -17.72 11.25
CA THR A 253 6.61 -17.77 9.88
C THR A 253 7.75 -17.96 8.87
N SER A 254 7.44 -18.52 7.70
CA SER A 254 8.41 -18.67 6.59
C SER A 254 8.31 -17.53 5.58
N VAL A 255 7.14 -16.90 5.47
CA VAL A 255 6.83 -15.88 4.44
C VAL A 255 6.08 -14.72 5.08
N ILE A 256 6.41 -13.50 4.67
CA ILE A 256 5.62 -12.30 4.95
C ILE A 256 5.19 -11.69 3.62
N ALA A 257 3.87 -11.59 3.42
CA ALA A 257 3.26 -10.92 2.28
C ALA A 257 1.88 -10.38 2.66
N GLY A 258 1.71 -9.06 2.66
CA GLY A 258 0.49 -8.42 3.15
C GLY A 258 0.19 -7.08 2.50
N ALA A 259 -0.99 -6.55 2.77
CA ALA A 259 -1.50 -5.34 2.13
C ALA A 259 -1.06 -4.02 2.79
N ALA A 260 -0.57 -4.06 4.04
CA ALA A 260 -0.15 -2.85 4.74
C ALA A 260 0.98 -2.14 4.00
N ASN A 261 0.94 -0.81 3.98
CA ASN A 261 2.06 0.01 3.50
C ASN A 261 3.07 0.21 4.62
N ASN A 262 4.36 0.40 4.26
CA ASN A 262 5.44 0.64 5.22
C ASN A 262 5.50 -0.42 6.33
N GLN A 263 5.42 -1.70 5.95
CA GLN A 263 5.40 -2.82 6.91
C GLN A 263 6.64 -2.86 7.78
N LEU A 264 7.82 -2.59 7.20
CA LEU A 264 9.07 -2.42 7.93
C LEU A 264 9.04 -1.09 8.70
N LEU A 265 9.43 -1.08 9.98
CA LEU A 265 9.55 0.15 10.75
C LEU A 265 10.76 0.96 10.28
N THR A 266 11.88 0.29 10.00
CA THR A 266 13.11 0.87 9.45
C THR A 266 13.63 0.01 8.29
N GLN A 267 14.56 0.54 7.50
CA GLN A 267 15.21 -0.24 6.43
C GLN A 267 16.07 -1.40 6.97
N GLU A 268 16.57 -1.28 8.20
CA GLU A 268 17.35 -2.34 8.84
C GLU A 268 16.52 -3.59 9.15
N ASP A 269 15.20 -3.46 9.24
CA ASP A 269 14.30 -4.58 9.53
C ASP A 269 14.25 -5.58 8.38
N ASP A 270 14.54 -5.17 7.14
CA ASP A 270 14.73 -6.08 6.01
C ASP A 270 15.89 -7.07 6.26
N LEU A 271 17.03 -6.55 6.73
CA LEU A 271 18.17 -7.40 7.10
C LEU A 271 17.86 -8.30 8.30
N ARG A 272 17.08 -7.82 9.28
CA ARG A 272 16.63 -8.64 10.42
C ARG A 272 15.78 -9.82 9.96
N LEU A 273 14.86 -9.60 9.04
CA LEU A 273 14.03 -10.66 8.44
C LEU A 273 14.87 -11.67 7.65
N ALA A 274 15.80 -11.19 6.82
CA ALA A 274 16.71 -12.05 6.08
C ALA A 274 17.57 -12.92 7.01
N ASN A 275 18.11 -12.35 8.09
CA ASN A 275 18.88 -13.06 9.10
C ASN A 275 18.03 -14.09 9.89
N ALA A 276 16.75 -13.82 10.08
CA ALA A 276 15.80 -14.76 10.68
C ALA A 276 15.35 -15.86 9.70
N GLY A 277 15.80 -15.82 8.45
CA GLY A 277 15.42 -16.77 7.40
C GLY A 277 13.97 -16.62 6.92
N ILE A 278 13.36 -15.48 7.18
CA ILE A 278 11.97 -15.14 6.77
C ILE A 278 12.00 -14.48 5.41
N LEU A 279 11.23 -15.01 4.45
CA LEU A 279 11.07 -14.41 3.14
C LEU A 279 10.11 -13.23 3.23
N TYR A 280 10.62 -12.01 3.05
CA TYR A 280 9.80 -10.80 2.98
C TYR A 280 9.50 -10.43 1.52
N CYS A 281 8.21 -10.34 1.19
CA CYS A 281 7.74 -9.84 -0.10
C CYS A 281 7.50 -8.33 0.04
N PRO A 282 8.23 -7.46 -0.70
CA PRO A 282 8.16 -6.01 -0.53
C PRO A 282 6.73 -5.49 -0.68
N ASP A 283 6.26 -4.75 0.33
CA ASP A 283 4.87 -4.32 0.43
C ASP A 283 4.41 -3.49 -0.78
N TYR A 284 5.24 -2.53 -1.23
CA TYR A 284 4.93 -1.68 -2.38
C TYR A 284 4.91 -2.43 -3.72
N LEU A 285 5.42 -3.66 -3.78
CA LEU A 285 5.26 -4.55 -4.94
C LEU A 285 3.95 -5.35 -4.84
N VAL A 286 3.74 -6.04 -3.71
CA VAL A 286 2.64 -7.00 -3.59
C VAL A 286 1.26 -6.35 -3.40
N ASN A 287 1.21 -5.16 -2.79
CA ASN A 287 -0.03 -4.43 -2.57
C ASN A 287 -0.38 -3.42 -3.69
N ALA A 288 0.29 -3.51 -4.85
CA ALA A 288 0.09 -2.58 -5.96
C ALA A 288 -1.26 -2.70 -6.69
N GLY A 289 -2.06 -3.73 -6.40
CA GLY A 289 -3.32 -3.97 -7.09
C GLY A 289 -4.28 -2.78 -7.09
N GLY A 290 -4.38 -2.07 -5.95
CA GLY A 290 -5.25 -0.89 -5.85
C GLY A 290 -4.80 0.28 -6.71
N VAL A 291 -3.49 0.57 -6.77
CA VAL A 291 -3.00 1.65 -7.63
C VAL A 291 -3.10 1.28 -9.11
N ILE A 292 -2.99 -0.01 -9.45
CA ILE A 292 -3.21 -0.52 -10.82
C ILE A 292 -4.66 -0.26 -11.24
N ASP A 293 -5.61 -0.59 -10.38
CA ASP A 293 -7.03 -0.35 -10.62
C ASP A 293 -7.34 1.15 -10.80
N VAL A 294 -6.89 1.99 -9.86
CA VAL A 294 -7.08 3.46 -9.93
C VAL A 294 -6.45 4.05 -11.20
N TYR A 295 -5.26 3.59 -11.57
CA TYR A 295 -4.57 4.06 -12.78
C TYR A 295 -5.35 3.72 -14.04
N HIS A 296 -5.74 2.45 -14.23
CA HIS A 296 -6.47 2.02 -15.42
C HIS A 296 -7.84 2.68 -15.54
N ARG A 297 -8.59 2.80 -14.45
CA ARG A 297 -9.86 3.54 -14.42
C ARG A 297 -9.70 5.01 -14.85
N ARG A 298 -8.68 5.69 -14.33
CA ARG A 298 -8.38 7.08 -14.70
C ARG A 298 -8.04 7.22 -16.18
N GLN A 299 -7.38 6.23 -16.78
CA GLN A 299 -7.05 6.23 -18.22
C GLN A 299 -8.23 5.80 -19.10
N GLY A 300 -9.37 5.42 -18.54
CA GLY A 300 -10.50 4.87 -19.29
C GLY A 300 -10.24 3.48 -19.88
N ASN A 301 -9.28 2.74 -19.34
CA ASN A 301 -8.95 1.40 -19.78
C ASN A 301 -10.02 0.37 -19.33
N SER A 302 -10.09 -0.78 -20.01
CA SER A 302 -11.04 -1.85 -19.67
C SER A 302 -10.68 -2.54 -18.34
N GLN A 303 -11.65 -3.28 -17.77
CA GLN A 303 -11.42 -4.13 -16.61
C GLN A 303 -10.38 -5.21 -16.90
N GLU A 304 -10.31 -5.73 -18.13
CA GLU A 304 -9.30 -6.71 -18.55
C GLU A 304 -7.87 -6.18 -18.39
N ASN A 305 -7.64 -4.89 -18.70
CA ASN A 305 -6.34 -4.26 -18.47
C ASN A 305 -5.99 -4.20 -16.98
N THR A 306 -6.97 -3.90 -16.13
CA THR A 306 -6.80 -3.93 -14.68
C THR A 306 -6.45 -5.33 -14.19
N ASP A 307 -7.21 -6.34 -14.61
CA ASP A 307 -7.02 -7.73 -14.20
C ASP A 307 -5.66 -8.28 -14.67
N ALA A 308 -5.26 -7.97 -15.89
CA ALA A 308 -3.93 -8.32 -16.41
C ALA A 308 -2.82 -7.66 -15.62
N GLY A 309 -2.96 -6.36 -15.30
CA GLY A 309 -1.99 -5.61 -14.49
C GLY A 309 -1.84 -6.18 -13.08
N VAL A 310 -2.96 -6.54 -12.44
CA VAL A 310 -2.97 -7.15 -11.10
C VAL A 310 -2.36 -8.56 -11.13
N THR A 311 -2.71 -9.36 -12.13
CA THR A 311 -2.14 -10.71 -12.28
C THR A 311 -0.63 -10.68 -12.49
N ALA A 312 -0.12 -9.72 -13.23
CA ALA A 312 1.32 -9.54 -13.46
C ALA A 312 2.13 -9.21 -12.19
N ILE A 313 1.49 -8.89 -11.05
CA ILE A 313 2.18 -8.70 -9.77
C ILE A 313 2.93 -9.98 -9.36
N ALA A 314 2.32 -11.16 -9.53
CA ALA A 314 2.92 -12.43 -9.19
C ALA A 314 4.21 -12.70 -10.01
N ASP A 315 4.17 -12.45 -11.33
CA ASP A 315 5.33 -12.63 -12.20
C ASP A 315 6.47 -11.67 -11.84
N ARG A 316 6.12 -10.41 -11.54
CA ARG A 316 7.10 -9.42 -11.07
C ARG A 316 7.72 -9.84 -9.75
N LEU A 317 6.92 -10.35 -8.81
CA LEU A 317 7.43 -10.88 -7.54
C LEU A 317 8.35 -12.07 -7.77
N ASN A 318 7.96 -13.05 -8.58
CA ASN A 318 8.80 -14.21 -8.92
C ASN A 318 10.17 -13.78 -9.46
N SER A 319 10.16 -12.83 -10.40
CA SER A 319 11.40 -12.28 -10.96
C SER A 319 12.28 -11.61 -9.91
N VAL A 320 11.70 -10.86 -8.95
CA VAL A 320 12.43 -10.24 -7.83
C VAL A 320 12.99 -11.31 -6.90
N LEU A 321 12.20 -12.33 -6.54
CA LEU A 321 12.63 -13.41 -5.65
C LEU A 321 13.78 -14.24 -6.26
N THR A 322 13.66 -14.55 -7.55
CA THR A 322 14.69 -15.32 -8.30
C THR A 322 16.00 -14.53 -8.37
N GLU A 323 15.95 -13.23 -8.67
CA GLU A 323 17.14 -12.39 -8.69
C GLU A 323 17.75 -12.23 -7.30
N ALA A 324 16.94 -12.00 -6.27
CA ALA A 324 17.38 -11.90 -4.89
C ALA A 324 18.13 -13.17 -4.45
N GLN A 325 17.58 -14.34 -4.75
CA GLN A 325 18.20 -15.62 -4.48
C GLN A 325 19.53 -15.79 -5.22
N SER A 326 19.58 -15.44 -6.51
CA SER A 326 20.79 -15.57 -7.33
C SER A 326 21.92 -14.65 -6.89
N ARG A 327 21.57 -13.47 -6.36
CA ARG A 327 22.52 -12.45 -5.90
C ARG A 327 22.86 -12.56 -4.41
N GLY A 328 22.12 -13.37 -3.65
CA GLY A 328 22.30 -13.51 -2.20
C GLY A 328 21.97 -12.23 -1.42
N ILE A 329 20.98 -11.45 -1.90
CA ILE A 329 20.50 -10.20 -1.27
C ILE A 329 18.99 -10.30 -0.99
N SER A 330 18.43 -9.34 -0.25
CA SER A 330 17.01 -9.37 0.07
C SER A 330 16.12 -9.03 -1.13
N PRO A 331 14.87 -9.54 -1.19
CA PRO A 331 13.90 -9.13 -2.20
C PRO A 331 13.58 -7.64 -2.16
N ALA A 332 13.60 -7.01 -0.97
CA ALA A 332 13.35 -5.58 -0.83
C ALA A 332 14.46 -4.76 -1.49
N GLN A 333 15.72 -5.17 -1.33
CA GLN A 333 16.83 -4.52 -2.00
C GLN A 333 16.73 -4.61 -3.53
N VAL A 334 16.43 -5.80 -4.08
CA VAL A 334 16.22 -5.97 -5.54
C VAL A 334 15.08 -5.10 -6.05
N ALA A 335 13.95 -5.11 -5.35
CA ALA A 335 12.79 -4.31 -5.75
C ALA A 335 13.08 -2.80 -5.72
N GLN A 336 13.83 -2.33 -4.72
CA GLN A 336 14.26 -0.94 -4.63
C GLN A 336 15.19 -0.58 -5.78
N GLU A 337 16.25 -1.34 -6.05
CA GLU A 337 17.19 -1.11 -7.14
C GLU A 337 16.46 -1.06 -8.50
N ARG A 338 15.57 -2.00 -8.76
CA ARG A 338 14.74 -2.00 -9.98
C ARG A 338 13.83 -0.78 -10.08
N ALA A 339 13.19 -0.36 -8.99
CA ALA A 339 12.37 0.85 -8.99
C ALA A 339 13.20 2.09 -9.31
N GLU A 340 14.37 2.23 -8.70
CA GLU A 340 15.30 3.34 -8.95
C GLU A 340 15.81 3.35 -10.39
N ASP A 341 16.15 2.21 -10.96
CA ASP A 341 16.56 2.09 -12.36
C ASP A 341 15.43 2.50 -13.33
N LEU A 342 14.20 2.05 -13.05
CA LEU A 342 13.02 2.46 -13.81
C LEU A 342 12.75 3.96 -13.72
N ILE A 343 13.00 4.59 -12.56
CA ILE A 343 12.83 6.02 -12.38
C ILE A 343 13.90 6.82 -13.16
N ARG A 344 15.16 6.36 -13.14
CA ARG A 344 16.28 7.00 -13.85
C ARG A 344 16.30 6.74 -15.36
N GLY A 345 15.63 5.68 -15.83
CA GLY A 345 15.64 5.27 -17.23
C GLY A 345 15.02 6.30 -18.17
N PRO A 346 15.27 6.21 -19.48
CA PRO A 346 14.69 7.12 -20.47
C PRO A 346 13.17 7.02 -20.44
N GLN A 347 12.50 8.16 -20.35
CA GLN A 347 11.03 8.28 -20.27
C GLN A 347 10.29 7.82 -21.54
N ASN A 348 10.99 7.27 -22.55
CA ASN A 348 10.50 7.05 -23.91
C ASN A 348 10.22 5.60 -24.30
N ASP A 349 10.46 4.64 -23.43
CA ASP A 349 10.03 3.28 -23.75
C ASP A 349 8.55 3.12 -23.36
N PRO A 350 7.64 2.97 -24.36
CA PRO A 350 6.29 2.55 -24.06
C PRO A 350 6.41 1.19 -23.41
N ILE A 351 5.82 1.07 -22.20
CA ILE A 351 5.68 -0.21 -21.53
C ILE A 351 5.09 -1.18 -22.55
N PRO A 352 5.68 -2.36 -22.77
CA PRO A 352 5.08 -3.33 -23.65
C PRO A 352 3.65 -3.57 -23.17
N THR A 353 2.69 -3.08 -23.91
CA THR A 353 1.31 -3.57 -23.83
C THR A 353 1.44 -5.06 -24.05
N VAL A 354 1.06 -5.84 -23.03
CA VAL A 354 0.90 -7.28 -23.20
C VAL A 354 0.00 -7.43 -24.43
N ALA A 355 0.60 -7.94 -25.51
CA ALA A 355 -0.13 -8.17 -26.76
C ALA A 355 -1.30 -9.08 -26.42
N ALA A 356 -2.48 -8.71 -26.96
CA ALA A 356 -3.74 -9.40 -26.82
C ALA A 356 -3.64 -10.88 -27.24
#